data_ff1418556cc70f4b54e4cb00ffdbee55
#
_entry.id   ff1418556cc70f4b54e4cb00ffdbee55
#
_cell.length_a   1.000
_cell.length_b   1.000
_cell.length_c   1.000
_cell.angle_alpha   90.00
_cell.angle_beta   90.00
_cell.angle_gamma   90.00
#
_symmetry.space_group_name_H-M   'P 1'
#
loop_
_entity.id
_entity.type
_entity.pdbx_description
1 polymer ?
#
loop_
_entity_poly.entity_id
_entity_poly.type
_entity_poly.pdbx_seq_one_letter_code
_entity_poly.pdbx_strand_id
1 'polypeptide(L)'
;MASIRTRERHIFAREFEHRSGRIIALCRFVLATVFFIALWVAPDQPVRSVMTGYVILFGYMLLSSLILVVAWRNWWWDQRFALPMHVLDVILFLAAVYFTETNNDGFTSPFLAFFAYLMLSATIRWDWRVTAVTSVVVAGLYLLVGLAMGASHIDIDMFRFGRRISYMIVLALVLVWFGLQRREQSVERFVEPPGIAEDHLPPLLDALRYAMAQTYAERGAIAWADDEEPHVEVRALSVDCATGRLAPAVLSPDAPFAKDVQLFDSVNGRVLRVGGTRSRTSKERIADPFARLCGIAEGLALPFAAVTGRGEILLAGIPGVCADHVGMGVLIAREVSAGFDRQSTLALVRESAVTRMRDGVARDLHDTIAQSLAGVSLRLEGLRHWIRDGGDADTEIQAIKSAVRAEQSQVRGMIERLRDGESVLPDGTAARTLGPLIRDLSEYWGISVEIDEGAKTIVIPGLLAHELRRVLREAVANAVRHGGASRVAIALAEENAMLRLTVADDGTGFPAGETITYPRSISERIAALGGSLEIETGGTGASLRFAVPLGDH
;
A
#
# COMPACT_ATOMS: atom_id res chain seq x y z
N MET A 1 9.85 19.06 27.22
CA MET A 1 10.86 19.58 26.27
C MET A 1 11.08 18.68 25.06
N ALA A 2 11.06 17.35 25.15
CA ALA A 2 11.21 16.45 23.99
C ALA A 2 10.05 16.55 22.97
N SER A 3 8.80 16.68 23.43
CA SER A 3 7.61 16.77 22.56
C SER A 3 7.52 18.08 21.74
N ILE A 4 8.06 19.18 22.27
CA ILE A 4 8.10 20.48 21.57
C ILE A 4 9.14 20.44 20.46
N ARG A 5 10.32 19.87 20.71
CA ARG A 5 11.38 19.71 19.69
C ARG A 5 10.98 18.75 18.56
N THR A 6 10.20 17.73 18.84
CA THR A 6 9.66 16.83 17.80
C THR A 6 8.62 17.55 16.94
N ARG A 7 7.74 18.33 17.56
CA ARG A 7 6.71 19.11 16.85
C ARG A 7 7.33 20.21 15.97
N GLU A 8 8.36 20.91 16.46
CA GLU A 8 9.09 21.92 15.68
C GLU A 8 9.88 21.30 14.52
N ARG A 9 10.52 20.13 14.71
CA ARG A 9 11.17 19.38 13.62
C ARG A 9 10.19 18.97 12.54
N HIS A 10 8.99 18.51 12.92
CA HIS A 10 7.93 18.17 11.96
C HIS A 10 7.41 19.40 11.20
N ILE A 11 7.29 20.55 11.85
CA ILE A 11 6.87 21.79 11.19
C ILE A 11 7.96 22.24 10.20
N PHE A 12 9.23 22.22 10.58
CA PHE A 12 10.34 22.63 9.72
C PHE A 12 10.52 21.66 8.52
N ALA A 13 10.46 20.37 8.74
CA ALA A 13 10.48 19.38 7.67
C ALA A 13 9.31 19.59 6.69
N ARG A 14 8.12 19.83 7.21
CA ARG A 14 6.90 20.09 6.45
C ARG A 14 6.97 21.35 5.57
N GLU A 15 7.73 22.37 5.96
CA GLU A 15 7.90 23.62 5.21
C GLU A 15 8.82 23.48 3.99
N PHE A 16 9.77 22.53 4.02
CA PHE A 16 10.78 22.36 2.98
C PHE A 16 10.68 21.03 2.22
N GLU A 17 9.93 20.08 2.76
CA GLU A 17 9.72 18.80 2.11
C GLU A 17 8.94 19.00 0.80
N HIS A 18 9.49 18.48 -0.30
CA HIS A 18 8.92 18.60 -1.64
C HIS A 18 8.74 20.03 -2.18
N ARG A 19 9.64 20.97 -1.79
CA ARG A 19 9.53 22.39 -2.18
C ARG A 19 10.84 22.95 -2.72
N SER A 20 11.26 22.38 -3.85
CA SER A 20 12.54 22.74 -4.51
C SER A 20 12.69 24.24 -4.78
N GLY A 21 11.62 24.90 -5.24
CA GLY A 21 11.63 26.34 -5.53
C GLY A 21 11.98 27.21 -4.32
N ARG A 22 11.46 26.89 -3.13
CA ARG A 22 11.76 27.64 -1.89
C ARG A 22 13.19 27.46 -1.44
N ILE A 23 13.71 26.22 -1.52
CA ILE A 23 15.10 25.93 -1.17
C ILE A 23 16.05 26.72 -2.07
N ILE A 24 15.81 26.69 -3.38
CA ILE A 24 16.63 27.42 -4.37
C ILE A 24 16.57 28.93 -4.13
N ALA A 25 15.37 29.48 -3.89
CA ALA A 25 15.20 30.92 -3.63
C ALA A 25 15.90 31.34 -2.33
N LEU A 26 15.84 30.52 -1.27
CA LEU A 26 16.55 30.76 -0.02
C LEU A 26 18.07 30.71 -0.21
N CYS A 27 18.58 29.67 -0.89
CA CYS A 27 20.01 29.56 -1.19
C CYS A 27 20.51 30.72 -2.02
N ARG A 28 19.75 31.20 -3.02
CA ARG A 28 20.04 32.37 -3.81
C ARG A 28 20.16 33.63 -2.95
N PHE A 29 19.17 33.85 -2.09
CA PHE A 29 19.17 35.00 -1.20
C PHE A 29 20.35 34.99 -0.22
N VAL A 30 20.63 33.84 0.41
CA VAL A 30 21.79 33.68 1.31
C VAL A 30 23.10 33.95 0.56
N LEU A 31 23.26 33.36 -0.64
CA LEU A 31 24.45 33.56 -1.46
C LEU A 31 24.66 35.03 -1.85
N ALA A 32 23.60 35.71 -2.30
CA ALA A 32 23.62 37.12 -2.65
C ALA A 32 24.01 37.98 -1.44
N THR A 33 23.46 37.69 -0.27
CA THR A 33 23.75 38.41 0.98
C THR A 33 25.20 38.20 1.43
N VAL A 34 25.68 36.95 1.38
CA VAL A 34 27.08 36.63 1.74
C VAL A 34 28.05 37.34 0.81
N PHE A 35 27.79 37.38 -0.50
CA PHE A 35 28.65 38.07 -1.45
C PHE A 35 28.62 39.59 -1.26
N PHE A 36 27.46 40.16 -0.95
CA PHE A 36 27.35 41.57 -0.64
C PHE A 36 28.11 41.95 0.64
N ILE A 37 28.01 41.14 1.69
CA ILE A 37 28.78 41.34 2.94
C ILE A 37 30.27 41.14 2.70
N ALA A 38 30.66 40.12 1.92
CA ALA A 38 32.07 39.88 1.60
C ALA A 38 32.74 41.09 0.90
N LEU A 39 31.99 41.70 -0.05
CA LEU A 39 32.46 42.92 -0.71
C LEU A 39 32.56 44.12 0.26
N TRP A 40 31.64 44.20 1.23
CA TRP A 40 31.67 45.26 2.24
C TRP A 40 32.83 45.11 3.24
N VAL A 41 33.17 43.87 3.61
CA VAL A 41 34.28 43.57 4.53
C VAL A 41 35.66 43.73 3.85
N ALA A 42 35.73 43.42 2.55
CA ALA A 42 36.97 43.51 1.77
C ALA A 42 36.75 44.39 0.52
N PRO A 43 36.69 45.74 0.68
CA PRO A 43 36.35 46.65 -0.40
C PRO A 43 37.42 46.72 -1.50
N ASP A 44 38.61 46.21 -1.26
CA ASP A 44 39.69 46.11 -2.26
C ASP A 44 39.42 45.05 -3.34
N GLN A 45 38.39 44.29 -3.19
CA GLN A 45 37.84 43.36 -4.17
C GLN A 45 36.38 43.77 -4.52
N PRO A 46 36.01 44.01 -5.73
CA PRO A 46 36.60 43.61 -7.00
C PRO A 46 37.58 44.62 -7.56
N VAL A 47 38.60 44.12 -8.21
CA VAL A 47 39.76 44.87 -8.68
C VAL A 47 39.45 45.93 -9.76
N ARG A 48 38.33 45.78 -10.51
CA ARG A 48 38.04 46.66 -11.66
C ARG A 48 37.09 47.81 -11.39
N SER A 49 36.08 47.66 -10.55
CA SER A 49 35.15 48.74 -10.20
C SER A 49 34.32 48.37 -8.97
N VAL A 50 34.70 48.89 -7.84
CA VAL A 50 34.01 48.62 -6.56
C VAL A 50 32.56 49.09 -6.59
N MET A 51 32.31 50.30 -7.15
CA MET A 51 30.97 50.89 -7.20
C MET A 51 30.02 50.05 -8.07
N THR A 52 30.49 49.56 -9.23
CA THR A 52 29.71 48.69 -10.11
C THR A 52 29.41 47.37 -9.43
N GLY A 53 30.37 46.79 -8.70
CA GLY A 53 30.16 45.56 -7.91
C GLY A 53 29.08 45.74 -6.85
N TYR A 54 29.08 46.83 -6.09
CA TYR A 54 28.04 47.12 -5.11
C TYR A 54 26.66 47.26 -5.74
N VAL A 55 26.53 47.99 -6.85
CA VAL A 55 25.25 48.18 -7.53
C VAL A 55 24.69 46.83 -8.03
N ILE A 56 25.53 46.02 -8.67
CA ILE A 56 25.10 44.71 -9.19
C ILE A 56 24.69 43.75 -8.06
N LEU A 57 25.53 43.63 -7.00
CA LEU A 57 25.23 42.70 -5.90
C LEU A 57 24.05 43.16 -5.05
N PHE A 58 23.89 44.47 -4.83
CA PHE A 58 22.73 45.01 -4.13
C PHE A 58 21.44 44.80 -4.93
N GLY A 59 21.48 45.07 -6.24
CA GLY A 59 20.35 44.79 -7.13
C GLY A 59 19.97 43.31 -7.16
N TYR A 60 20.98 42.43 -7.21
CA TYR A 60 20.76 40.99 -7.14
C TYR A 60 20.19 40.51 -5.80
N MET A 61 20.64 41.07 -4.69
CA MET A 61 20.13 40.80 -3.35
C MET A 61 18.66 41.21 -3.23
N LEU A 62 18.28 42.39 -3.73
CA LEU A 62 16.89 42.86 -3.75
C LEU A 62 16.01 41.96 -4.62
N LEU A 63 16.48 41.59 -5.82
CA LEU A 63 15.76 40.67 -6.70
C LEU A 63 15.62 39.31 -6.06
N SER A 64 16.66 38.79 -5.42
CA SER A 64 16.63 37.51 -4.70
C SER A 64 15.61 37.52 -3.55
N SER A 65 15.50 38.64 -2.83
CA SER A 65 14.50 38.87 -1.78
C SER A 65 13.08 38.83 -2.35
N LEU A 66 12.85 39.48 -3.50
CA LEU A 66 11.57 39.50 -4.17
C LEU A 66 11.17 38.07 -4.63
N ILE A 67 12.09 37.36 -5.27
CA ILE A 67 11.86 35.98 -5.72
C ILE A 67 11.61 35.04 -4.54
N LEU A 68 12.27 35.25 -3.39
CA LEU A 68 12.02 34.50 -2.17
C LEU A 68 10.55 34.67 -1.73
N VAL A 69 10.02 35.88 -1.69
CA VAL A 69 8.62 36.16 -1.36
C VAL A 69 7.66 35.52 -2.38
N VAL A 70 8.01 35.59 -3.67
CA VAL A 70 7.22 34.97 -4.74
C VAL A 70 7.16 33.47 -4.59
N ALA A 71 8.28 32.80 -4.31
CA ALA A 71 8.37 31.35 -4.12
C ALA A 71 7.54 30.87 -2.91
N TRP A 72 7.33 31.73 -1.89
CA TRP A 72 6.47 31.40 -0.74
C TRP A 72 4.98 31.61 -1.00
N ARG A 73 4.60 32.56 -1.88
CA ARG A 73 3.22 33.00 -2.04
C ARG A 73 2.52 32.50 -3.30
N ASN A 74 3.29 32.20 -4.37
CA ASN A 74 2.67 31.95 -5.66
C ASN A 74 3.47 30.95 -6.52
N TRP A 75 2.95 29.72 -6.59
CA TRP A 75 3.54 28.62 -7.36
C TRP A 75 3.67 28.92 -8.86
N TRP A 76 2.74 29.70 -9.44
CA TRP A 76 2.75 30.04 -10.86
C TRP A 76 3.93 30.94 -11.24
N TRP A 77 4.14 32.00 -10.48
CA TRP A 77 5.24 32.92 -10.74
C TRP A 77 6.60 32.29 -10.41
N ASP A 78 6.67 31.48 -9.34
CA ASP A 78 7.88 30.72 -9.01
C ASP A 78 8.29 29.80 -10.18
N GLN A 79 7.34 29.05 -10.76
CA GLN A 79 7.62 28.19 -11.90
C GLN A 79 7.93 28.97 -13.17
N ARG A 80 7.25 30.08 -13.42
CA ARG A 80 7.47 30.89 -14.62
C ARG A 80 8.81 31.61 -14.61
N PHE A 81 9.27 32.08 -13.46
CA PHE A 81 10.56 32.73 -13.32
C PHE A 81 11.74 31.76 -13.13
N ALA A 82 11.52 30.46 -13.01
CA ALA A 82 12.57 29.48 -12.77
C ALA A 82 13.70 29.55 -13.80
N LEU A 83 13.38 29.46 -15.10
CA LEU A 83 14.37 29.51 -16.16
C LEU A 83 14.99 30.89 -16.36
N PRO A 84 14.24 32.01 -16.43
CA PRO A 84 14.83 33.35 -16.47
C PRO A 84 15.80 33.63 -15.33
N MET A 85 15.46 33.23 -14.11
CA MET A 85 16.34 33.42 -12.95
C MET A 85 17.59 32.56 -13.04
N HIS A 86 17.50 31.33 -13.52
CA HIS A 86 18.68 30.48 -13.73
C HIS A 86 19.63 31.07 -14.78
N VAL A 87 19.10 31.60 -15.87
CA VAL A 87 19.90 32.32 -16.88
C VAL A 87 20.55 33.57 -16.32
N LEU A 88 19.81 34.35 -15.52
CA LEU A 88 20.35 35.51 -14.84
C LEU A 88 21.48 35.14 -13.85
N ASP A 89 21.31 34.03 -13.10
CA ASP A 89 22.34 33.50 -12.20
C ASP A 89 23.61 33.14 -12.98
N VAL A 90 23.50 32.56 -14.19
CA VAL A 90 24.65 32.27 -15.07
C VAL A 90 25.32 33.55 -15.54
N ILE A 91 24.55 34.56 -15.97
CA ILE A 91 25.10 35.86 -16.40
C ILE A 91 25.84 36.54 -15.26
N LEU A 92 25.25 36.53 -14.05
CA LEU A 92 25.85 37.12 -12.87
C LEU A 92 27.12 36.37 -12.44
N PHE A 93 27.15 35.06 -12.57
CA PHE A 93 28.32 34.23 -12.35
C PHE A 93 29.48 34.68 -13.27
N LEU A 94 29.21 34.85 -14.56
CA LEU A 94 30.24 35.31 -15.52
C LEU A 94 30.67 36.74 -15.26
N ALA A 95 29.75 37.64 -14.88
CA ALA A 95 30.06 38.99 -14.49
C ALA A 95 30.94 39.00 -13.21
N ALA A 96 30.60 38.20 -12.21
CA ALA A 96 31.42 38.07 -11.00
C ALA A 96 32.85 37.59 -11.31
N VAL A 97 32.99 36.62 -12.22
CA VAL A 97 34.30 36.17 -12.72
C VAL A 97 35.05 37.32 -13.36
N TYR A 98 34.42 38.08 -14.25
CA TYR A 98 35.05 39.22 -14.94
C TYR A 98 35.56 40.31 -13.97
N PHE A 99 34.80 40.62 -12.92
CA PHE A 99 35.16 41.64 -11.96
C PHE A 99 36.21 41.21 -10.91
N THR A 100 36.24 39.90 -10.57
CA THR A 100 37.09 39.37 -9.47
C THR A 100 38.37 38.70 -9.95
N GLU A 101 38.54 38.46 -11.26
CA GLU A 101 39.73 37.78 -11.78
C GLU A 101 40.91 38.72 -11.85
N THR A 102 41.91 38.49 -11.00
CA THR A 102 43.22 39.18 -10.99
C THR A 102 44.34 38.27 -10.50
N ASN A 103 45.56 38.74 -10.79
CA ASN A 103 46.80 38.00 -10.53
C ASN A 103 47.17 37.82 -9.04
N ASN A 104 46.54 38.55 -8.11
CA ASN A 104 47.14 38.73 -6.79
C ASN A 104 46.51 37.92 -5.65
N ASP A 105 45.35 37.25 -5.81
CA ASP A 105 44.71 36.67 -4.64
C ASP A 105 44.49 35.17 -4.73
N GLY A 106 45.09 34.55 -3.74
CA GLY A 106 45.01 33.13 -3.55
C GLY A 106 43.67 32.66 -3.01
N PHE A 107 43.13 32.09 -2.38
CA PHE A 107 42.24 31.22 -1.69
C PHE A 107 40.75 31.61 -1.56
N THR A 108 40.34 32.86 -1.84
CA THR A 108 39.00 33.36 -1.44
C THR A 108 38.05 33.68 -2.60
N SER A 109 38.20 33.01 -3.74
CA SER A 109 37.28 33.22 -4.85
C SER A 109 35.89 32.68 -4.55
N PRO A 110 34.83 33.51 -4.55
CA PRO A 110 33.44 33.08 -4.40
C PRO A 110 32.94 32.20 -5.56
N PHE A 111 33.80 32.04 -6.56
CA PHE A 111 33.58 31.29 -7.79
C PHE A 111 33.05 29.89 -7.58
N LEU A 112 33.69 29.09 -6.73
CA LEU A 112 33.29 27.70 -6.49
C LEU A 112 31.92 27.57 -5.82
N ALA A 113 31.63 28.46 -4.87
CA ALA A 113 30.35 28.50 -4.16
C ALA A 113 29.19 28.85 -5.12
N PHE A 114 29.43 29.84 -5.99
CA PHE A 114 28.41 30.24 -6.97
C PHE A 114 28.21 29.19 -8.05
N PHE A 115 29.28 28.57 -8.55
CA PHE A 115 29.19 27.48 -9.49
C PHE A 115 28.46 26.27 -8.88
N ALA A 116 28.77 25.89 -7.64
CA ALA A 116 28.09 24.84 -6.91
C ALA A 116 26.60 25.13 -6.77
N TYR A 117 26.24 26.37 -6.43
CA TYR A 117 24.84 26.80 -6.38
C TYR A 117 24.12 26.66 -7.73
N LEU A 118 24.74 27.08 -8.84
CA LEU A 118 24.18 26.96 -10.19
C LEU A 118 23.89 25.49 -10.53
N MET A 119 24.84 24.62 -10.31
CA MET A 119 24.68 23.19 -10.58
C MET A 119 23.64 22.55 -9.68
N LEU A 120 23.67 22.87 -8.38
CA LEU A 120 22.71 22.34 -7.41
C LEU A 120 21.28 22.83 -7.73
N SER A 121 21.12 24.11 -8.09
CA SER A 121 19.80 24.65 -8.47
C SER A 121 19.23 23.95 -9.71
N ALA A 122 20.08 23.67 -10.72
CA ALA A 122 19.69 22.92 -11.89
C ALA A 122 19.28 21.48 -11.56
N THR A 123 20.07 20.80 -10.71
CA THR A 123 19.81 19.41 -10.29
C THR A 123 18.53 19.27 -9.46
N ILE A 124 18.27 20.23 -8.57
CA ILE A 124 17.10 20.21 -7.69
C ILE A 124 15.81 20.53 -8.47
N ARG A 125 15.86 21.54 -9.38
CA ARG A 125 14.68 22.08 -10.06
C ARG A 125 14.24 21.25 -11.25
N TRP A 126 15.17 20.67 -11.98
CA TRP A 126 14.91 19.91 -13.21
C TRP A 126 15.41 18.47 -13.08
N ASP A 127 16.41 18.12 -13.85
CA ASP A 127 16.99 16.78 -13.87
C ASP A 127 18.51 16.81 -14.14
N TRP A 128 19.14 15.65 -14.12
CA TRP A 128 20.56 15.51 -14.41
C TRP A 128 20.94 15.98 -15.82
N ARG A 129 20.01 15.92 -16.80
CA ARG A 129 20.26 16.37 -18.18
C ARG A 129 20.41 17.87 -18.24
N VAL A 130 19.53 18.61 -17.56
CA VAL A 130 19.62 20.06 -17.45
C VAL A 130 20.90 20.46 -16.71
N THR A 131 21.28 19.75 -15.65
CA THR A 131 22.53 19.95 -14.94
C THR A 131 23.75 19.75 -15.86
N ALA A 132 23.76 18.68 -16.65
CA ALA A 132 24.82 18.43 -17.62
C ALA A 132 24.90 19.53 -18.69
N VAL A 133 23.76 19.93 -19.27
CA VAL A 133 23.71 21.06 -20.24
C VAL A 133 24.19 22.35 -19.60
N THR A 134 23.71 22.69 -18.40
CA THR A 134 24.14 23.89 -17.67
C THR A 134 25.65 23.88 -17.42
N SER A 135 26.21 22.72 -17.03
CA SER A 135 27.66 22.62 -16.77
C SER A 135 28.49 22.84 -18.03
N VAL A 136 28.08 22.27 -19.15
CA VAL A 136 28.76 22.46 -20.44
C VAL A 136 28.67 23.92 -20.90
N VAL A 137 27.48 24.53 -20.81
CA VAL A 137 27.26 25.94 -21.18
C VAL A 137 28.09 26.86 -20.31
N VAL A 138 28.04 26.68 -18.99
CA VAL A 138 28.79 27.56 -18.04
C VAL A 138 30.29 27.37 -18.24
N ALA A 139 30.79 26.14 -18.37
CA ALA A 139 32.22 25.90 -18.62
C ALA A 139 32.69 26.48 -19.96
N GLY A 140 31.87 26.33 -21.02
CA GLY A 140 32.15 26.89 -22.34
C GLY A 140 32.17 28.41 -22.32
N LEU A 141 31.18 29.05 -21.68
CA LEU A 141 31.15 30.51 -21.51
C LEU A 141 32.31 31.03 -20.66
N TYR A 142 32.66 30.31 -19.58
CA TYR A 142 33.83 30.63 -18.77
C TYR A 142 35.14 30.58 -19.57
N LEU A 143 35.30 29.53 -20.41
CA LEU A 143 36.44 29.40 -21.30
C LEU A 143 36.50 30.57 -22.30
N LEU A 144 35.32 30.91 -22.91
CA LEU A 144 35.23 32.01 -23.87
C LEU A 144 35.57 33.36 -23.22
N VAL A 145 35.05 33.63 -22.03
CA VAL A 145 35.42 34.86 -21.26
C VAL A 145 36.91 34.89 -20.97
N GLY A 146 37.52 33.78 -20.55
CA GLY A 146 38.95 33.70 -20.31
C GLY A 146 39.78 33.98 -21.57
N LEU A 147 39.41 33.39 -22.72
CA LEU A 147 40.07 33.64 -24.00
C LEU A 147 39.93 35.11 -24.46
N ALA A 148 38.72 35.66 -24.30
CA ALA A 148 38.47 37.07 -24.65
C ALA A 148 39.29 38.03 -23.77
N MET A 149 39.44 37.76 -22.48
CA MET A 149 40.28 38.52 -21.57
C MET A 149 41.75 38.41 -21.96
N GLY A 150 42.25 37.21 -22.28
CA GLY A 150 43.61 37.01 -22.77
C GLY A 150 43.91 37.77 -24.08
N ALA A 151 42.95 37.77 -25.03
CA ALA A 151 43.05 38.53 -26.28
C ALA A 151 43.06 40.06 -26.06
N SER A 152 42.48 40.54 -24.97
CA SER A 152 42.44 41.94 -24.58
C SER A 152 43.69 42.39 -23.76
N HIS A 153 44.79 41.61 -23.78
CA HIS A 153 46.04 41.87 -23.04
C HIS A 153 45.85 41.97 -21.52
N ILE A 154 44.86 41.32 -20.98
CA ILE A 154 44.64 41.19 -19.56
C ILE A 154 45.47 40.00 -19.08
N ASP A 155 46.42 40.24 -18.17
CA ASP A 155 47.23 39.16 -17.60
C ASP A 155 46.37 38.16 -16.83
N ILE A 156 46.25 36.97 -17.38
CA ILE A 156 45.55 35.82 -16.77
C ILE A 156 46.59 34.76 -16.43
N ASP A 157 46.57 34.31 -15.16
CA ASP A 157 47.31 33.12 -14.77
C ASP A 157 46.67 31.86 -15.38
N MET A 158 47.24 31.39 -16.49
CA MET A 158 46.75 30.19 -17.21
C MET A 158 46.73 28.93 -16.36
N PHE A 159 47.59 28.83 -15.35
CA PHE A 159 47.61 27.70 -14.47
C PHE A 159 46.40 27.71 -13.51
N ARG A 160 46.08 28.87 -12.94
CA ARG A 160 44.88 29.04 -12.13
C ARG A 160 43.60 28.86 -12.93
N PHE A 161 43.55 29.37 -14.13
CA PHE A 161 42.43 29.21 -15.06
C PHE A 161 42.16 27.72 -15.37
N GLY A 162 43.21 26.97 -15.75
CA GLY A 162 43.10 25.53 -16.00
C GLY A 162 42.66 24.75 -14.76
N ARG A 163 43.20 25.09 -13.57
CA ARG A 163 42.80 24.46 -12.32
C ARG A 163 41.30 24.69 -11.97
N ARG A 164 40.77 25.87 -12.22
CA ARG A 164 39.35 26.18 -12.02
C ARG A 164 38.44 25.40 -12.95
N ILE A 165 38.80 25.26 -14.23
CA ILE A 165 38.07 24.40 -15.18
C ILE A 165 38.04 22.96 -14.68
N SER A 166 39.18 22.46 -14.17
CA SER A 166 39.24 21.09 -13.61
C SER A 166 38.29 20.94 -12.41
N TYR A 167 38.20 21.91 -11.51
CA TYR A 167 37.26 21.90 -10.38
C TYR A 167 35.80 21.95 -10.85
N MET A 168 35.50 22.74 -11.89
CA MET A 168 34.17 22.80 -12.49
C MET A 168 33.77 21.44 -13.05
N ILE A 169 34.68 20.79 -13.78
CA ILE A 169 34.44 19.46 -14.38
C ILE A 169 34.17 18.42 -13.28
N VAL A 170 35.03 18.37 -12.27
CA VAL A 170 34.86 17.40 -11.16
C VAL A 170 33.54 17.62 -10.43
N LEU A 171 33.23 18.89 -10.07
CA LEU A 171 31.98 19.20 -9.37
C LEU A 171 30.75 18.94 -10.22
N ALA A 172 30.82 19.25 -11.53
CA ALA A 172 29.75 18.94 -12.47
C ALA A 172 29.51 17.43 -12.56
N LEU A 173 30.56 16.61 -12.69
CA LEU A 173 30.46 15.15 -12.72
C LEU A 173 29.83 14.59 -11.44
N VAL A 174 30.25 15.08 -10.28
CA VAL A 174 29.68 14.68 -8.98
C VAL A 174 28.19 15.02 -8.91
N LEU A 175 27.78 16.22 -9.32
CA LEU A 175 26.38 16.65 -9.23
C LEU A 175 25.49 16.01 -10.31
N VAL A 176 26.02 15.75 -11.49
CA VAL A 176 25.33 14.96 -12.52
C VAL A 176 25.14 13.51 -12.03
N TRP A 177 26.19 12.91 -11.45
CA TRP A 177 26.09 11.57 -10.86
C TRP A 177 25.08 11.54 -9.70
N PHE A 178 25.10 12.53 -8.82
CA PHE A 178 24.10 12.69 -7.76
C PHE A 178 22.69 12.84 -8.31
N GLY A 179 22.50 13.61 -9.39
CA GLY A 179 21.24 13.76 -10.10
C GLY A 179 20.76 12.45 -10.72
N LEU A 180 21.66 11.62 -11.24
CA LEU A 180 21.35 10.27 -11.76
C LEU A 180 20.93 9.31 -10.63
N GLN A 181 21.55 9.43 -9.47
CA GLN A 181 21.22 8.59 -8.29
C GLN A 181 20.08 9.15 -7.44
N ARG A 182 19.58 10.34 -7.73
CA ARG A 182 18.44 10.90 -7.02
C ARG A 182 17.28 9.91 -7.17
N ARG A 183 16.97 9.21 -6.08
CA ARG A 183 15.81 8.31 -6.04
C ARG A 183 14.59 9.12 -6.40
N GLU A 184 13.79 8.58 -7.32
CA GLU A 184 12.45 9.11 -7.55
C GLU A 184 11.76 9.29 -6.21
N GLN A 185 11.07 10.41 -6.04
CA GLN A 185 10.27 10.64 -4.84
C GLN A 185 9.43 9.37 -4.62
N SER A 186 9.58 8.74 -3.48
CA SER A 186 8.79 7.57 -3.15
C SER A 186 7.62 8.02 -2.29
N VAL A 187 6.42 7.75 -2.74
CA VAL A 187 5.23 7.83 -1.88
C VAL A 187 5.08 6.52 -1.11
N GLU A 188 4.47 6.57 0.06
CA GLU A 188 4.14 5.36 0.80
C GLU A 188 3.21 4.49 -0.03
N ARG A 189 3.35 3.18 0.13
CA ARG A 189 2.48 2.24 -0.57
C ARG A 189 1.04 2.42 -0.09
N PHE A 190 0.10 2.48 -1.01
CA PHE A 190 -1.31 2.43 -0.68
C PHE A 190 -1.67 1.03 -0.18
N VAL A 191 -2.00 0.94 1.11
CA VAL A 191 -2.42 -0.30 1.78
C VAL A 191 -3.94 -0.31 1.81
N GLU A 192 -4.52 -1.29 1.17
CA GLU A 192 -5.96 -1.47 1.16
C GLU A 192 -6.44 -1.92 2.55
N PRO A 193 -7.56 -1.36 3.05
CA PRO A 193 -8.12 -1.83 4.32
C PRO A 193 -8.50 -3.31 4.21
N PRO A 194 -8.17 -4.14 5.24
CA PRO A 194 -8.62 -5.52 5.28
C PRO A 194 -10.14 -5.54 5.51
N GLY A 195 -10.91 -5.66 4.46
CA GLY A 195 -12.36 -5.71 4.52
C GLY A 195 -12.95 -6.24 3.21
N ILE A 196 -14.07 -6.93 3.33
CA ILE A 196 -14.89 -7.30 2.18
C ILE A 196 -15.55 -6.01 1.73
N ALA A 197 -15.20 -5.51 0.54
CA ALA A 197 -16.01 -4.48 -0.10
C ALA A 197 -17.41 -5.09 -0.32
N GLU A 198 -18.39 -4.67 0.48
CA GLU A 198 -19.75 -5.19 0.43
C GLU A 198 -20.45 -4.91 -0.91
N ASP A 199 -19.91 -3.98 -1.72
CA ASP A 199 -20.58 -3.46 -2.93
C ASP A 199 -19.71 -3.49 -4.21
N HIS A 200 -18.69 -4.33 -4.34
CA HIS A 200 -17.79 -4.36 -5.51
C HIS A 200 -17.10 -3.02 -5.85
N LEU A 201 -17.32 -1.97 -5.06
CA LEU A 201 -16.73 -0.65 -5.25
C LEU A 201 -15.30 -0.62 -4.73
N PRO A 202 -14.38 0.04 -5.44
CA PRO A 202 -13.02 0.25 -4.95
C PRO A 202 -13.03 1.14 -3.68
N PRO A 203 -11.98 1.09 -2.83
CA PRO A 203 -11.91 1.80 -1.56
C PRO A 203 -11.67 3.30 -1.77
N LEU A 204 -12.65 4.02 -2.31
CA LEU A 204 -12.54 5.42 -2.73
C LEU A 204 -12.15 6.35 -1.57
N LEU A 205 -12.79 6.19 -0.41
CA LEU A 205 -12.49 7.05 0.75
C LEU A 205 -11.09 6.84 1.29
N ASP A 206 -10.59 5.61 1.25
CA ASP A 206 -9.24 5.30 1.74
C ASP A 206 -8.18 5.78 0.76
N ALA A 207 -8.44 5.67 -0.55
CA ALA A 207 -7.59 6.27 -1.58
C ALA A 207 -7.56 7.80 -1.46
N LEU A 208 -8.70 8.44 -1.18
CA LEU A 208 -8.76 9.88 -0.95
C LEU A 208 -7.97 10.27 0.31
N ARG A 209 -8.17 9.57 1.44
CA ARG A 209 -7.43 9.82 2.68
C ARG A 209 -5.93 9.64 2.50
N TYR A 210 -5.54 8.59 1.79
CA TYR A 210 -4.15 8.36 1.43
C TYR A 210 -3.56 9.53 0.63
N ALA A 211 -4.22 9.97 -0.44
CA ALA A 211 -3.75 11.09 -1.26
C ALA A 211 -3.68 12.41 -0.46
N MET A 212 -4.67 12.68 0.40
CA MET A 212 -4.67 13.82 1.31
C MET A 212 -3.54 13.75 2.33
N ALA A 213 -3.25 12.58 2.90
CA ALA A 213 -2.15 12.40 3.86
C ALA A 213 -0.78 12.65 3.22
N GLN A 214 -0.56 12.13 1.99
CA GLN A 214 0.70 12.33 1.27
C GLN A 214 0.96 13.80 0.91
N THR A 215 -0.09 14.58 0.64
CA THR A 215 0.00 15.99 0.22
C THR A 215 -0.27 17.00 1.33
N TYR A 216 -0.71 16.52 2.49
CA TYR A 216 -1.24 17.36 3.58
C TYR A 216 -2.42 18.25 3.15
N ALA A 217 -3.20 17.79 2.17
CA ALA A 217 -4.38 18.52 1.72
C ALA A 217 -5.46 18.55 2.81
N GLU A 218 -6.09 19.70 3.02
CA GLU A 218 -7.16 19.88 4.02
C GLU A 218 -8.51 19.40 3.50
N ARG A 219 -8.71 19.44 2.19
CA ARG A 219 -9.98 19.15 1.51
C ARG A 219 -9.71 18.31 0.27
N GLY A 220 -10.64 17.39 -0.04
CA GLY A 220 -10.52 16.61 -1.25
C GLY A 220 -11.81 15.91 -1.65
N ALA A 221 -11.85 15.50 -2.90
CA ALA A 221 -12.91 14.70 -3.48
C ALA A 221 -12.31 13.66 -4.43
N ILE A 222 -12.97 12.52 -4.56
CA ILE A 222 -12.63 11.45 -5.50
C ILE A 222 -13.87 11.08 -6.30
N ALA A 223 -13.69 10.90 -7.60
CA ALA A 223 -14.71 10.38 -8.48
C ALA A 223 -14.18 9.14 -9.18
N TRP A 224 -15.05 8.16 -9.37
CA TRP A 224 -14.76 6.89 -10.03
C TRP A 224 -15.86 6.57 -11.04
N ALA A 225 -15.47 6.27 -12.27
CA ALA A 225 -16.35 5.77 -13.32
C ALA A 225 -15.90 4.34 -13.65
N ASP A 226 -16.76 3.38 -13.34
CA ASP A 226 -16.59 2.00 -13.76
C ASP A 226 -16.91 1.88 -15.26
N ASP A 227 -16.15 1.06 -15.99
CA ASP A 227 -16.37 0.87 -17.43
C ASP A 227 -17.64 0.07 -17.74
N GLU A 228 -18.17 -0.69 -16.79
CA GLU A 228 -19.37 -1.51 -16.92
C GLU A 228 -20.64 -0.80 -16.41
N GLU A 229 -20.50 0.23 -15.55
CA GLU A 229 -21.64 0.92 -14.93
C GLU A 229 -21.83 2.34 -15.51
N PRO A 230 -23.08 2.73 -15.84
CA PRO A 230 -23.34 4.04 -16.46
C PRO A 230 -23.41 5.19 -15.43
N HIS A 231 -22.70 5.13 -14.33
CA HIS A 231 -22.68 6.20 -13.34
C HIS A 231 -21.29 6.43 -12.77
N VAL A 232 -21.13 7.59 -12.16
CA VAL A 232 -19.90 8.00 -11.50
C VAL A 232 -20.14 8.02 -10.00
N GLU A 233 -19.33 7.29 -9.27
CA GLU A 233 -19.35 7.30 -7.81
C GLU A 233 -18.47 8.44 -7.30
N VAL A 234 -19.03 9.31 -6.46
CA VAL A 234 -18.32 10.47 -5.89
C VAL A 234 -18.27 10.38 -4.38
N ARG A 235 -17.08 10.58 -3.80
CA ARG A 235 -16.86 10.74 -2.38
C ARG A 235 -16.08 12.04 -2.12
N ALA A 236 -16.36 12.71 -1.00
CA ALA A 236 -15.71 13.96 -0.64
C ALA A 236 -15.40 14.01 0.86
N LEU A 237 -14.33 14.71 1.20
CA LEU A 237 -13.90 14.99 2.56
C LEU A 237 -13.65 16.50 2.70
N SER A 238 -14.36 17.13 3.64
CA SER A 238 -14.24 18.57 3.93
C SER A 238 -14.54 19.48 2.73
N VAL A 239 -15.28 18.99 1.74
CA VAL A 239 -15.73 19.74 0.54
C VAL A 239 -17.24 19.60 0.43
N ASP A 240 -17.91 20.71 0.11
CA ASP A 240 -19.34 20.69 -0.21
C ASP A 240 -19.52 20.25 -1.68
N CYS A 241 -19.63 18.96 -1.87
CA CYS A 241 -19.74 18.30 -3.15
C CYS A 241 -20.90 17.30 -3.13
N ALA A 242 -21.62 17.17 -4.24
CA ALA A 242 -22.61 16.10 -4.38
C ALA A 242 -21.90 14.74 -4.30
N THR A 243 -22.26 13.94 -3.30
CA THR A 243 -21.67 12.61 -3.06
C THR A 243 -22.67 11.51 -3.39
N GLY A 244 -22.14 10.30 -3.69
CA GLY A 244 -22.94 9.15 -4.08
C GLY A 244 -22.86 8.86 -5.58
N ARG A 245 -23.84 8.12 -6.09
CA ARG A 245 -23.93 7.74 -7.51
C ARG A 245 -24.55 8.89 -8.31
N LEU A 246 -23.78 9.44 -9.22
CA LEU A 246 -24.20 10.54 -10.08
C LEU A 246 -24.35 10.07 -11.52
N ALA A 247 -25.33 10.63 -12.23
CA ALA A 247 -25.47 10.38 -13.68
C ALA A 247 -24.28 10.98 -14.44
N PRO A 248 -23.74 10.33 -15.47
CA PRO A 248 -22.60 10.81 -16.27
C PRO A 248 -22.81 12.20 -16.83
N ALA A 249 -24.04 12.56 -17.18
CA ALA A 249 -24.41 13.89 -17.69
C ALA A 249 -24.05 15.04 -16.75
N VAL A 250 -23.91 14.78 -15.45
CA VAL A 250 -23.51 15.80 -14.46
C VAL A 250 -22.04 16.18 -14.61
N LEU A 251 -21.20 15.25 -15.06
CA LEU A 251 -19.75 15.42 -15.18
C LEU A 251 -19.25 15.68 -16.61
N SER A 252 -20.06 15.71 -17.61
CA SER A 252 -19.71 15.72 -19.04
C SER A 252 -19.47 14.31 -19.63
N PRO A 253 -20.30 13.90 -20.60
CA PRO A 253 -20.24 12.52 -21.12
C PRO A 253 -18.94 12.21 -21.90
N ASP A 254 -18.29 13.21 -22.50
CA ASP A 254 -17.14 12.99 -23.41
C ASP A 254 -15.77 12.98 -22.72
N ALA A 255 -15.62 13.66 -21.59
CA ALA A 255 -14.37 13.69 -20.82
C ALA A 255 -14.64 14.12 -19.36
N PRO A 256 -15.08 13.21 -18.49
CA PRO A 256 -15.45 13.57 -17.11
C PRO A 256 -14.23 13.97 -16.27
N PHE A 257 -13.02 13.54 -16.63
CA PHE A 257 -11.80 13.70 -15.83
C PHE A 257 -10.68 14.38 -16.60
N ALA A 258 -9.73 14.98 -15.89
CA ALA A 258 -8.50 15.51 -16.45
C ALA A 258 -7.70 14.39 -17.17
N LYS A 259 -6.94 14.75 -18.22
CA LYS A 259 -6.10 13.78 -18.93
C LYS A 259 -4.77 13.50 -18.24
N ASP A 260 -4.22 14.55 -17.61
CA ASP A 260 -2.90 14.53 -16.96
C ASP A 260 -3.00 15.08 -15.57
N VAL A 261 -2.08 14.67 -14.70
CA VAL A 261 -1.92 15.30 -13.39
C VAL A 261 -1.60 16.76 -13.55
N GLN A 262 -2.40 17.62 -12.92
CA GLN A 262 -2.29 19.06 -13.08
C GLN A 262 -2.55 19.81 -11.78
N LEU A 263 -1.74 20.84 -11.57
CA LEU A 263 -2.01 21.88 -10.62
C LEU A 263 -2.76 23.01 -11.34
N PHE A 264 -3.90 23.43 -10.81
CA PHE A 264 -4.77 24.38 -11.48
C PHE A 264 -5.24 25.52 -10.55
N ASP A 265 -5.48 26.66 -11.14
CA ASP A 265 -6.13 27.82 -10.56
C ASP A 265 -7.15 28.34 -11.60
N SER A 266 -8.40 27.97 -11.41
CA SER A 266 -9.49 28.28 -12.34
C SER A 266 -9.87 29.75 -12.32
N VAL A 267 -9.65 30.47 -11.22
CA VAL A 267 -9.92 31.90 -11.09
C VAL A 267 -9.01 32.71 -12.01
N ASN A 268 -7.72 32.37 -11.99
CA ASN A 268 -6.70 33.06 -12.80
C ASN A 268 -6.44 32.38 -14.16
N GLY A 269 -7.09 31.25 -14.46
CA GLY A 269 -6.90 30.49 -15.68
C GLY A 269 -5.48 29.94 -15.81
N ARG A 270 -4.90 29.40 -14.73
CA ARG A 270 -3.50 28.93 -14.66
C ARG A 270 -3.45 27.44 -14.49
N VAL A 271 -2.65 26.76 -15.31
CA VAL A 271 -2.46 25.31 -15.25
C VAL A 271 -0.99 24.97 -15.37
N LEU A 272 -0.55 24.04 -14.52
CA LEU A 272 0.75 23.40 -14.62
C LEU A 272 0.52 21.90 -14.79
N ARG A 273 0.94 21.35 -15.93
CA ARG A 273 0.84 19.92 -16.29
C ARG A 273 2.21 19.28 -16.39
N VAL A 274 2.27 17.99 -16.11
CA VAL A 274 3.43 17.16 -16.46
C VAL A 274 3.06 16.37 -17.71
N GLY A 275 3.69 16.75 -18.82
CA GLY A 275 3.62 16.01 -20.09
C GLY A 275 4.96 15.31 -20.33
N GLY A 276 5.07 14.03 -19.98
CA GLY A 276 6.33 13.27 -20.04
C GLY A 276 7.34 13.81 -19.00
N THR A 277 8.57 14.13 -19.41
CA THR A 277 9.64 14.64 -18.55
C THR A 277 9.61 16.15 -18.32
N ARG A 278 8.66 16.88 -18.89
CA ARG A 278 8.61 18.35 -18.83
C ARG A 278 7.29 18.84 -18.28
N SER A 279 7.36 19.70 -17.26
CA SER A 279 6.20 20.46 -16.81
C SER A 279 5.94 21.65 -17.73
N ARG A 280 4.68 21.84 -18.13
CA ARG A 280 4.26 22.96 -18.98
C ARG A 280 3.25 23.83 -18.25
N THR A 281 3.53 25.12 -18.22
CA THR A 281 2.57 26.13 -17.76
C THR A 281 1.76 26.63 -18.95
N SER A 282 0.44 26.62 -18.83
CA SER A 282 -0.44 27.22 -19.83
C SER A 282 -1.50 28.11 -19.19
N LYS A 283 -1.93 29.15 -19.92
CA LYS A 283 -3.12 29.92 -19.58
C LYS A 283 -4.29 29.32 -20.35
N GLU A 284 -5.07 28.51 -19.72
CA GLU A 284 -6.26 27.90 -20.28
C GLU A 284 -7.47 28.12 -19.37
N ARG A 285 -8.63 28.27 -19.98
CA ARG A 285 -9.88 28.22 -19.22
C ARG A 285 -10.09 26.75 -18.82
N ILE A 286 -9.88 26.45 -17.54
CA ILE A 286 -10.00 25.10 -17.02
C ILE A 286 -11.49 24.78 -16.98
N ALA A 287 -11.89 23.92 -17.89
CA ALA A 287 -13.22 23.33 -17.89
C ALA A 287 -13.13 21.93 -17.25
N ASP A 288 -12.65 21.84 -16.00
CA ASP A 288 -12.74 20.59 -15.24
C ASP A 288 -14.15 20.50 -14.63
N PRO A 289 -14.99 19.59 -15.15
CA PRO A 289 -16.37 19.47 -14.67
C PRO A 289 -16.41 19.01 -13.22
N PHE A 290 -15.49 18.15 -12.80
CA PHE A 290 -15.44 17.62 -11.45
C PHE A 290 -15.00 18.68 -10.45
N ALA A 291 -13.98 19.49 -10.77
CA ALA A 291 -13.55 20.60 -9.94
C ALA A 291 -14.68 21.65 -9.75
N ARG A 292 -15.46 21.91 -10.82
CA ARG A 292 -16.62 22.80 -10.73
C ARG A 292 -17.75 22.23 -9.87
N LEU A 293 -18.02 20.93 -9.98
CA LEU A 293 -19.04 20.26 -9.17
C LEU A 293 -18.71 20.35 -7.67
N CYS A 294 -17.42 20.24 -7.33
CA CYS A 294 -16.95 20.31 -5.94
C CYS A 294 -16.61 21.74 -5.47
N GLY A 295 -16.83 22.78 -6.29
CA GLY A 295 -16.53 24.17 -5.93
C GLY A 295 -15.04 24.43 -5.63
N ILE A 296 -14.13 23.62 -6.20
CA ILE A 296 -12.69 23.75 -6.01
C ILE A 296 -12.12 24.66 -7.08
N ALA A 297 -11.73 25.87 -6.68
CA ALA A 297 -11.19 26.87 -7.58
C ALA A 297 -9.69 26.71 -7.83
N GLU A 298 -8.93 26.25 -6.83
CA GLU A 298 -7.49 25.99 -6.89
C GLU A 298 -7.20 24.64 -6.24
N GLY A 299 -6.40 23.81 -6.90
CA GLY A 299 -6.08 22.49 -6.38
C GLY A 299 -5.19 21.66 -7.30
N LEU A 300 -4.95 20.43 -6.87
CA LEU A 300 -4.22 19.39 -7.59
C LEU A 300 -5.22 18.34 -8.07
N ALA A 301 -5.27 18.12 -9.38
CA ALA A 301 -6.09 17.09 -10.00
C ALA A 301 -5.22 15.88 -10.36
N LEU A 302 -5.61 14.71 -9.90
CA LEU A 302 -4.91 13.45 -10.02
C LEU A 302 -5.80 12.44 -10.77
N PRO A 303 -5.81 12.46 -12.10
CA PRO A 303 -6.48 11.42 -12.86
C PRO A 303 -5.73 10.09 -12.70
N PHE A 304 -6.48 9.00 -12.56
CA PHE A 304 -5.94 7.66 -12.46
C PHE A 304 -6.84 6.66 -13.19
N ALA A 305 -6.26 5.55 -13.62
CA ALA A 305 -6.98 4.50 -14.31
C ALA A 305 -6.57 3.13 -13.77
N ALA A 306 -7.53 2.26 -13.60
CA ALA A 306 -7.37 0.86 -13.26
C ALA A 306 -8.02 -0.02 -14.33
N VAL A 307 -7.85 -1.34 -14.24
CA VAL A 307 -8.40 -2.30 -15.21
C VAL A 307 -9.94 -2.21 -15.33
N THR A 308 -10.62 -1.87 -14.25
CA THR A 308 -12.09 -1.84 -14.19
C THR A 308 -12.70 -0.46 -14.42
N GLY A 309 -11.87 0.59 -14.59
CA GLY A 309 -12.41 1.92 -14.79
C GLY A 309 -11.38 3.04 -14.62
N ARG A 310 -11.86 4.25 -14.51
CA ARG A 310 -11.05 5.46 -14.39
C ARG A 310 -11.63 6.41 -13.37
N GLY A 311 -10.76 7.20 -12.76
CA GLY A 311 -11.18 8.16 -11.75
C GLY A 311 -10.29 9.38 -11.68
N GLU A 312 -10.67 10.30 -10.80
CA GLU A 312 -9.91 11.50 -10.51
C GLU A 312 -10.00 11.83 -9.04
N ILE A 313 -8.86 12.18 -8.44
CA ILE A 313 -8.78 12.74 -7.10
C ILE A 313 -8.50 14.23 -7.23
N LEU A 314 -9.32 15.06 -6.58
CA LEU A 314 -9.10 16.49 -6.43
C LEU A 314 -8.66 16.78 -5.01
N LEU A 315 -7.56 17.51 -4.88
CA LEU A 315 -6.99 17.93 -3.60
C LEU A 315 -6.91 19.44 -3.53
N ALA A 316 -7.39 20.02 -2.44
CA ALA A 316 -7.41 21.46 -2.20
C ALA A 316 -6.91 21.80 -0.80
N GLY A 317 -6.48 23.06 -0.59
CA GLY A 317 -5.93 23.47 0.70
C GLY A 317 -4.58 22.81 1.00
N ILE A 318 -3.77 22.52 -0.03
CA ILE A 318 -2.41 21.97 0.15
C ILE A 318 -1.53 23.08 0.69
N PRO A 319 -0.96 22.95 1.91
CA PRO A 319 -0.12 23.98 2.49
C PRO A 319 1.12 24.23 1.63
N GLY A 320 1.29 25.46 1.14
CA GLY A 320 2.46 25.85 0.35
C GLY A 320 2.62 25.07 -0.95
N VAL A 321 1.53 24.85 -1.64
CA VAL A 321 1.47 24.19 -2.96
C VAL A 321 2.52 24.75 -3.92
N CYS A 322 3.21 23.87 -4.65
CA CYS A 322 4.26 24.22 -5.62
C CYS A 322 4.32 23.19 -6.76
N ALA A 323 5.21 23.43 -7.72
CA ALA A 323 5.37 22.58 -8.90
C ALA A 323 5.71 21.11 -8.57
N ASP A 324 6.44 20.87 -7.48
CA ASP A 324 6.86 19.52 -7.08
C ASP A 324 5.69 18.61 -6.72
N HIS A 325 4.57 19.19 -6.26
CA HIS A 325 3.34 18.43 -5.98
C HIS A 325 2.75 17.76 -7.23
N VAL A 326 3.04 18.26 -8.43
CA VAL A 326 2.58 17.61 -9.67
C VAL A 326 3.34 16.29 -9.88
N GLY A 327 4.65 16.28 -9.65
CA GLY A 327 5.46 15.05 -9.69
C GLY A 327 5.02 14.03 -8.65
N MET A 328 4.80 14.47 -7.40
CA MET A 328 4.26 13.63 -6.33
C MET A 328 2.86 13.11 -6.67
N GLY A 329 2.01 13.95 -7.26
CA GLY A 329 0.68 13.56 -7.72
C GLY A 329 0.69 12.43 -8.74
N VAL A 330 1.66 12.39 -9.65
CA VAL A 330 1.83 11.28 -10.60
C VAL A 330 2.11 9.98 -9.88
N LEU A 331 2.94 10.01 -8.83
CA LEU A 331 3.26 8.82 -8.03
C LEU A 331 2.04 8.34 -7.22
N ILE A 332 1.31 9.28 -6.60
CA ILE A 332 0.07 8.98 -5.87
C ILE A 332 -0.96 8.34 -6.82
N ALA A 333 -1.18 8.93 -8.00
CA ALA A 333 -2.13 8.41 -8.97
C ALA A 333 -1.76 6.99 -9.43
N ARG A 334 -0.47 6.72 -9.68
CA ARG A 334 0.03 5.38 -10.01
C ARG A 334 -0.18 4.38 -8.88
N GLU A 335 0.08 4.78 -7.65
CA GLU A 335 -0.05 3.89 -6.49
C GLU A 335 -1.53 3.57 -6.21
N VAL A 336 -2.43 4.54 -6.36
CA VAL A 336 -3.88 4.32 -6.27
C VAL A 336 -4.37 3.38 -7.38
N SER A 337 -3.92 3.60 -8.64
CA SER A 337 -4.23 2.69 -9.76
C SER A 337 -3.80 1.26 -9.44
N ALA A 338 -2.55 1.09 -9.03
CA ALA A 338 -1.99 -0.22 -8.68
C ALA A 338 -2.74 -0.87 -7.51
N GLY A 339 -3.21 -0.09 -6.53
CA GLY A 339 -4.05 -0.57 -5.42
C GLY A 339 -5.38 -1.12 -5.92
N PHE A 340 -6.07 -0.36 -6.76
CA PHE A 340 -7.36 -0.80 -7.33
C PHE A 340 -7.21 -2.04 -8.21
N ASP A 341 -6.15 -2.14 -9.02
CA ASP A 341 -5.85 -3.33 -9.81
C ASP A 341 -5.55 -4.56 -8.95
N ARG A 342 -4.81 -4.38 -7.85
CA ARG A 342 -4.57 -5.46 -6.88
C ARG A 342 -5.87 -5.96 -6.26
N GLN A 343 -6.75 -5.05 -5.86
CA GLN A 343 -8.05 -5.39 -5.27
C GLN A 343 -8.93 -6.15 -6.27
N SER A 344 -9.05 -5.66 -7.50
CA SER A 344 -9.81 -6.32 -8.57
C SER A 344 -9.28 -7.72 -8.85
N THR A 345 -7.95 -7.87 -8.90
CA THR A 345 -7.31 -9.18 -9.10
C THR A 345 -7.62 -10.14 -7.94
N LEU A 346 -7.54 -9.67 -6.70
CA LEU A 346 -7.87 -10.49 -5.52
C LEU A 346 -9.34 -10.89 -5.49
N ALA A 347 -10.25 -9.99 -5.88
CA ALA A 347 -11.68 -10.29 -6.00
C ALA A 347 -11.95 -11.40 -7.03
N LEU A 348 -11.36 -11.30 -8.23
CA LEU A 348 -11.48 -12.32 -9.28
C LEU A 348 -10.91 -13.68 -8.85
N VAL A 349 -9.75 -13.70 -8.18
CA VAL A 349 -9.14 -14.94 -7.67
C VAL A 349 -10.04 -15.58 -6.63
N ARG A 350 -10.62 -14.78 -5.73
CA ARG A 350 -11.55 -15.26 -4.70
C ARG A 350 -12.82 -15.84 -5.32
N GLU A 351 -13.44 -15.14 -6.25
CA GLU A 351 -14.65 -15.61 -6.96
C GLU A 351 -14.38 -16.91 -7.72
N SER A 352 -13.24 -16.97 -8.44
CA SER A 352 -12.82 -18.19 -9.14
C SER A 352 -12.55 -19.36 -8.18
N ALA A 353 -12.03 -19.09 -6.98
CA ALA A 353 -11.81 -20.11 -5.96
C ALA A 353 -13.15 -20.63 -5.41
N VAL A 354 -14.09 -19.75 -5.10
CA VAL A 354 -15.44 -20.11 -4.64
C VAL A 354 -16.18 -20.92 -5.71
N THR A 355 -16.12 -20.50 -6.97
CA THR A 355 -16.76 -21.24 -8.07
C THR A 355 -16.17 -22.63 -8.24
N ARG A 356 -14.83 -22.75 -8.24
CA ARG A 356 -14.17 -24.07 -8.32
C ARG A 356 -14.51 -24.97 -7.14
N MET A 357 -14.61 -24.40 -5.94
CA MET A 357 -15.04 -25.16 -4.75
C MET A 357 -16.48 -25.67 -4.90
N ARG A 358 -17.41 -24.81 -5.35
CA ARG A 358 -18.82 -25.23 -5.62
C ARG A 358 -18.90 -26.35 -6.67
N ASP A 359 -18.14 -26.23 -7.75
CA ASP A 359 -18.11 -27.24 -8.82
C ASP A 359 -17.51 -28.57 -8.33
N GLY A 360 -16.48 -28.53 -7.51
CA GLY A 360 -15.89 -29.70 -6.86
C GLY A 360 -16.89 -30.42 -5.97
N VAL A 361 -17.53 -29.67 -5.09
CA VAL A 361 -18.56 -30.16 -4.17
C VAL A 361 -19.75 -30.77 -4.92
N ALA A 362 -20.24 -30.10 -5.96
CA ALA A 362 -21.37 -30.62 -6.77
C ALA A 362 -21.03 -31.96 -7.45
N ARG A 363 -19.78 -32.10 -7.93
CA ARG A 363 -19.32 -33.34 -8.55
C ARG A 363 -19.16 -34.46 -7.53
N ASP A 364 -18.55 -34.22 -6.38
CA ASP A 364 -18.39 -35.22 -5.32
C ASP A 364 -19.74 -35.69 -4.77
N LEU A 365 -20.72 -34.78 -4.61
CA LEU A 365 -22.09 -35.10 -4.24
C LEU A 365 -22.78 -35.97 -5.30
N HIS A 366 -22.64 -35.58 -6.57
CA HIS A 366 -23.26 -36.34 -7.68
C HIS A 366 -22.70 -37.77 -7.73
N ASP A 367 -21.36 -37.90 -7.63
CA ASP A 367 -20.71 -39.21 -7.71
C ASP A 367 -21.08 -40.10 -6.50
N THR A 368 -21.13 -39.53 -5.30
CA THR A 368 -21.54 -40.25 -4.09
C THR A 368 -23.01 -40.73 -4.18
N ILE A 369 -23.92 -39.83 -4.58
CA ILE A 369 -25.35 -40.16 -4.72
C ILE A 369 -25.58 -41.17 -5.85
N ALA A 370 -24.90 -41.00 -6.99
CA ALA A 370 -25.05 -41.93 -8.12
C ALA A 370 -24.57 -43.34 -7.77
N GLN A 371 -23.42 -43.46 -7.08
CA GLN A 371 -22.90 -44.76 -6.61
C GLN A 371 -23.82 -45.40 -5.58
N SER A 372 -24.36 -44.63 -4.65
CA SER A 372 -25.30 -45.08 -3.64
C SER A 372 -26.59 -45.67 -4.27
N LEU A 373 -27.20 -44.92 -5.18
CA LEU A 373 -28.40 -45.36 -5.88
C LEU A 373 -28.15 -46.61 -6.73
N ALA A 374 -27.01 -46.71 -7.40
CA ALA A 374 -26.62 -47.89 -8.16
C ALA A 374 -26.45 -49.13 -7.25
N GLY A 375 -25.80 -48.93 -6.07
CA GLY A 375 -25.64 -50.00 -5.07
C GLY A 375 -26.97 -50.52 -4.54
N VAL A 376 -27.91 -49.61 -4.22
CA VAL A 376 -29.26 -49.99 -3.79
C VAL A 376 -30.03 -50.74 -4.90
N SER A 377 -29.93 -50.28 -6.15
CA SER A 377 -30.58 -50.90 -7.30
C SER A 377 -30.09 -52.34 -7.52
N LEU A 378 -28.78 -52.57 -7.46
CA LEU A 378 -28.17 -53.91 -7.57
C LEU A 378 -28.61 -54.85 -6.44
N ARG A 379 -28.71 -54.36 -5.20
CA ARG A 379 -29.17 -55.16 -4.06
C ARG A 379 -30.65 -55.49 -4.15
N LEU A 380 -31.48 -54.59 -4.65
CA LEU A 380 -32.92 -54.90 -4.90
C LEU A 380 -33.07 -55.91 -6.00
N GLU A 381 -32.24 -55.96 -7.00
CA GLU A 381 -32.23 -56.95 -8.06
C GLU A 381 -31.78 -58.32 -7.54
N GLY A 382 -30.74 -58.33 -6.66
CA GLY A 382 -30.28 -59.50 -5.92
C GLY A 382 -31.36 -60.07 -5.01
N LEU A 383 -32.12 -59.26 -4.29
CA LEU A 383 -33.23 -59.62 -3.43
C LEU A 383 -34.31 -60.36 -4.23
N ARG A 384 -34.61 -59.91 -5.47
CA ARG A 384 -35.59 -60.56 -6.36
C ARG A 384 -35.16 -61.98 -6.76
N HIS A 385 -33.89 -62.25 -6.92
CA HIS A 385 -33.33 -63.57 -7.21
C HIS A 385 -33.38 -64.46 -5.97
N TRP A 386 -33.01 -63.91 -4.82
CA TRP A 386 -32.91 -64.60 -3.54
C TRP A 386 -34.33 -65.12 -3.06
N ILE A 387 -35.37 -64.29 -3.25
CA ILE A 387 -36.77 -64.70 -2.98
C ILE A 387 -37.19 -65.85 -3.86
N ARG A 388 -36.76 -65.90 -5.13
CA ARG A 388 -37.08 -67.05 -6.04
C ARG A 388 -36.42 -68.34 -5.60
N ASP A 389 -35.26 -68.24 -4.96
CA ASP A 389 -34.48 -69.39 -4.52
C ASP A 389 -34.84 -69.86 -3.10
N GLY A 390 -35.90 -69.28 -2.50
CA GLY A 390 -36.48 -69.70 -1.19
C GLY A 390 -35.76 -69.13 0.02
N GLY A 391 -34.96 -68.04 -0.15
CA GLY A 391 -34.26 -67.36 0.94
C GLY A 391 -35.20 -66.49 1.79
N ASP A 392 -34.74 -66.14 3.01
CA ASP A 392 -35.45 -65.24 3.93
C ASP A 392 -35.42 -63.81 3.48
N ALA A 393 -36.50 -63.31 2.95
CA ALA A 393 -36.65 -61.96 2.42
C ALA A 393 -36.49 -60.87 3.50
N ASP A 394 -36.86 -61.12 4.75
CA ASP A 394 -36.85 -60.15 5.83
C ASP A 394 -35.43 -59.84 6.25
N THR A 395 -34.55 -60.81 6.31
CA THR A 395 -33.09 -60.58 6.61
C THR A 395 -32.41 -59.71 5.58
N GLU A 396 -32.64 -59.93 4.28
CA GLU A 396 -32.01 -59.16 3.20
C GLU A 396 -32.60 -57.75 3.09
N ILE A 397 -33.89 -57.55 3.33
CA ILE A 397 -34.52 -56.23 3.41
C ILE A 397 -33.96 -55.44 4.56
N GLN A 398 -33.67 -56.02 5.71
CA GLN A 398 -33.02 -55.34 6.83
C GLN A 398 -31.55 -54.95 6.50
N ALA A 399 -30.83 -55.81 5.79
CA ALA A 399 -29.48 -55.50 5.32
C ALA A 399 -29.47 -54.31 4.33
N ILE A 400 -30.42 -54.25 3.40
CA ILE A 400 -30.57 -53.14 2.45
C ILE A 400 -30.94 -51.84 3.20
N LYS A 401 -31.89 -51.89 4.15
CA LYS A 401 -32.26 -50.73 4.97
C LYS A 401 -31.09 -50.18 5.78
N SER A 402 -30.27 -51.04 6.38
CA SER A 402 -29.10 -50.59 7.14
C SER A 402 -28.05 -49.96 6.25
N ALA A 403 -27.81 -50.50 5.05
CA ALA A 403 -26.92 -49.91 4.07
C ALA A 403 -27.41 -48.52 3.60
N VAL A 404 -28.68 -48.36 3.25
CA VAL A 404 -29.26 -47.06 2.85
C VAL A 404 -29.17 -46.04 3.98
N ARG A 405 -29.39 -46.44 5.24
CA ARG A 405 -29.22 -45.54 6.39
C ARG A 405 -27.76 -45.08 6.60
N ALA A 406 -26.81 -46.00 6.41
CA ALA A 406 -25.38 -45.68 6.48
C ALA A 406 -24.98 -44.64 5.42
N GLU A 407 -25.44 -44.83 4.18
CA GLU A 407 -25.19 -43.90 3.08
C GLU A 407 -25.87 -42.54 3.27
N GLN A 408 -27.12 -42.51 3.74
CA GLN A 408 -27.78 -41.26 4.12
C GLN A 408 -27.02 -40.50 5.21
N SER A 409 -26.47 -41.21 6.19
CA SER A 409 -25.62 -40.61 7.22
C SER A 409 -24.32 -40.01 6.64
N GLN A 410 -23.73 -40.70 5.65
CA GLN A 410 -22.51 -40.21 4.97
C GLN A 410 -22.78 -38.95 4.15
N VAL A 411 -23.87 -38.91 3.37
CA VAL A 411 -24.29 -37.72 2.60
C VAL A 411 -24.61 -36.55 3.55
N ARG A 412 -25.32 -36.81 4.64
CA ARG A 412 -25.65 -35.82 5.64
C ARG A 412 -24.37 -35.23 6.31
N GLY A 413 -23.42 -36.09 6.68
CA GLY A 413 -22.12 -35.67 7.20
C GLY A 413 -21.28 -34.87 6.18
N MET A 414 -21.47 -35.11 4.87
CA MET A 414 -20.80 -34.30 3.82
C MET A 414 -21.45 -32.92 3.70
N ILE A 415 -22.78 -32.82 3.74
CA ILE A 415 -23.52 -31.55 3.73
C ILE A 415 -23.17 -30.70 4.97
N GLU A 416 -23.08 -31.32 6.15
CA GLU A 416 -22.68 -30.66 7.37
C GLU A 416 -21.24 -30.11 7.27
N ARG A 417 -20.31 -30.90 6.73
CA ARG A 417 -18.93 -30.45 6.47
C ARG A 417 -18.85 -29.24 5.54
N LEU A 418 -19.73 -29.19 4.53
CA LEU A 418 -19.81 -28.07 3.59
C LEU A 418 -20.41 -26.82 4.22
N ARG A 419 -21.40 -27.00 5.09
CA ARG A 419 -22.03 -25.88 5.81
C ARG A 419 -21.15 -25.28 6.89
N ASP A 420 -20.30 -26.07 7.54
CA ASP A 420 -19.37 -25.62 8.59
C ASP A 420 -18.05 -25.07 8.03
N GLY A 421 -17.78 -25.21 6.74
CA GLY A 421 -16.51 -24.80 6.10
C GLY A 421 -16.36 -23.31 5.78
N GLU A 422 -17.36 -22.47 6.03
CA GLU A 422 -17.36 -21.09 5.52
C GLU A 422 -17.09 -19.98 6.57
N SER A 423 -16.95 -20.29 7.85
CA SER A 423 -16.63 -19.21 8.80
C SER A 423 -15.33 -19.50 9.56
N VAL A 424 -14.29 -18.72 9.27
CA VAL A 424 -13.16 -18.56 10.20
C VAL A 424 -13.76 -18.01 11.49
N LEU A 425 -13.76 -18.84 12.55
CA LEU A 425 -14.25 -18.40 13.84
C LEU A 425 -13.37 -17.25 14.35
N PRO A 426 -13.95 -16.20 14.92
CA PRO A 426 -13.15 -15.16 15.55
C PRO A 426 -12.41 -15.75 16.76
N ASP A 427 -11.24 -15.20 17.05
CA ASP A 427 -10.48 -15.54 18.27
C ASP A 427 -11.39 -15.40 19.50
N GLY A 428 -11.33 -16.36 20.36
CA GLY A 428 -12.20 -16.37 21.53
C GLY A 428 -11.81 -17.40 22.58
N THR A 429 -12.39 -17.29 23.78
CA THR A 429 -12.15 -18.29 24.82
C THR A 429 -12.66 -19.67 24.37
N ALA A 430 -11.96 -20.73 24.76
CA ALA A 430 -12.30 -22.10 24.43
C ALA A 430 -13.75 -22.44 24.79
N ALA A 431 -14.22 -21.99 25.94
CA ALA A 431 -15.61 -22.19 26.37
C ALA A 431 -16.64 -21.53 25.42
N ARG A 432 -16.33 -20.32 24.92
CA ARG A 432 -17.21 -19.62 23.97
C ARG A 432 -17.21 -20.29 22.60
N THR A 433 -16.05 -20.77 22.18
CA THR A 433 -15.84 -21.29 20.82
C THR A 433 -16.26 -22.76 20.68
N LEU A 434 -15.98 -23.58 21.70
CA LEU A 434 -16.29 -25.02 21.70
C LEU A 434 -17.61 -25.36 22.42
N GLY A 435 -18.10 -24.50 23.32
CA GLY A 435 -19.30 -24.74 24.12
C GLY A 435 -20.58 -25.04 23.30
N PRO A 436 -20.88 -24.31 22.22
CA PRO A 436 -22.00 -24.67 21.34
C PRO A 436 -21.85 -26.07 20.76
N LEU A 437 -20.68 -26.44 20.24
CA LEU A 437 -20.42 -27.77 19.70
C LEU A 437 -20.64 -28.89 20.75
N ILE A 438 -20.18 -28.65 21.97
CA ILE A 438 -20.32 -29.65 23.05
C ILE A 438 -21.78 -29.92 23.38
N ARG A 439 -22.61 -28.88 23.44
CA ARG A 439 -24.07 -29.03 23.60
C ARG A 439 -24.70 -29.81 22.47
N ASP A 440 -24.37 -29.47 21.22
CA ASP A 440 -24.87 -30.13 20.02
C ASP A 440 -24.50 -31.64 20.03
N LEU A 441 -23.24 -31.96 20.41
CA LEU A 441 -22.78 -33.35 20.51
C LEU A 441 -23.50 -34.12 21.63
N SER A 442 -23.74 -33.49 22.78
CA SER A 442 -24.47 -34.07 23.90
C SER A 442 -25.93 -34.41 23.48
N GLU A 443 -26.61 -33.45 22.84
CA GLU A 443 -28.00 -33.67 22.36
C GLU A 443 -28.06 -34.71 21.24
N TYR A 444 -27.14 -34.68 20.28
CA TYR A 444 -27.15 -35.58 19.13
C TYR A 444 -26.91 -37.03 19.50
N TRP A 445 -25.95 -37.28 20.41
CA TRP A 445 -25.62 -38.65 20.82
C TRP A 445 -26.39 -39.14 22.05
N GLY A 446 -27.09 -38.25 22.76
CA GLY A 446 -27.83 -38.56 23.97
C GLY A 446 -26.93 -38.97 25.13
N ILE A 447 -25.71 -38.39 25.20
CA ILE A 447 -24.69 -38.66 26.23
C ILE A 447 -24.33 -37.39 26.99
N SER A 448 -23.66 -37.51 28.16
CA SER A 448 -23.08 -36.35 28.86
C SER A 448 -21.73 -35.99 28.25
N VAL A 449 -21.60 -34.80 27.66
CA VAL A 449 -20.31 -34.23 27.24
C VAL A 449 -20.04 -33.01 28.09
N GLU A 450 -18.95 -33.06 28.88
CA GLU A 450 -18.57 -32.00 29.81
C GLU A 450 -17.24 -31.39 29.43
N ILE A 451 -17.11 -30.06 29.61
CA ILE A 451 -15.86 -29.34 29.42
C ILE A 451 -15.43 -28.72 30.76
N ASP A 452 -14.15 -28.79 31.06
CA ASP A 452 -13.62 -28.28 32.31
C ASP A 452 -13.63 -26.73 32.41
N GLU A 453 -13.41 -26.20 33.62
CA GLU A 453 -13.40 -24.76 33.86
C GLU A 453 -12.19 -24.05 33.24
N GLY A 454 -11.09 -24.74 32.96
CA GLY A 454 -9.90 -24.19 32.31
C GLY A 454 -10.23 -23.60 30.91
N ALA A 455 -11.22 -24.16 30.24
CA ALA A 455 -11.70 -23.65 28.96
C ALA A 455 -12.24 -22.20 28.99
N LYS A 456 -12.57 -21.65 30.16
CA LYS A 456 -13.10 -20.28 30.29
C LYS A 456 -12.03 -19.21 30.16
N THR A 457 -10.77 -19.54 30.39
CA THR A 457 -9.64 -18.59 30.42
C THR A 457 -8.74 -18.71 29.20
N ILE A 458 -8.67 -19.87 28.56
CA ILE A 458 -7.78 -20.14 27.44
C ILE A 458 -8.35 -19.52 26.17
N VAL A 459 -7.58 -18.65 25.49
CA VAL A 459 -7.93 -18.06 24.19
C VAL A 459 -7.40 -18.94 23.08
N ILE A 460 -8.27 -19.31 22.14
CA ILE A 460 -7.91 -20.16 21.00
C ILE A 460 -8.02 -19.32 19.72
N PRO A 461 -6.96 -19.27 18.86
CA PRO A 461 -7.04 -18.68 17.54
C PRO A 461 -8.13 -19.34 16.69
N GLY A 462 -8.82 -18.54 15.85
CA GLY A 462 -9.99 -19.01 15.11
C GLY A 462 -9.71 -20.20 14.18
N LEU A 463 -8.53 -20.24 13.54
CA LEU A 463 -8.09 -21.38 12.71
C LEU A 463 -7.90 -22.66 13.55
N LEU A 464 -7.25 -22.55 14.69
CA LEU A 464 -7.05 -23.69 15.62
C LEU A 464 -8.38 -24.17 16.17
N ALA A 465 -9.29 -23.26 16.52
CA ALA A 465 -10.63 -23.57 17.01
C ALA A 465 -11.43 -24.39 15.97
N HIS A 466 -11.30 -24.06 14.69
CA HIS A 466 -11.96 -24.81 13.62
C HIS A 466 -11.49 -26.28 13.56
N GLU A 467 -10.19 -26.52 13.58
CA GLU A 467 -9.65 -27.89 13.56
C GLU A 467 -9.94 -28.66 14.85
N LEU A 468 -9.89 -28.01 16.00
CA LEU A 468 -10.26 -28.64 17.26
C LEU A 468 -11.73 -29.07 17.29
N ARG A 469 -12.64 -28.30 16.73
CA ARG A 469 -14.07 -28.71 16.60
C ARG A 469 -14.21 -29.99 15.78
N ARG A 470 -13.41 -30.17 14.73
CA ARG A 470 -13.42 -31.40 13.90
C ARG A 470 -12.86 -32.59 14.67
N VAL A 471 -11.74 -32.40 15.37
CA VAL A 471 -11.13 -33.43 16.22
C VAL A 471 -12.10 -33.86 17.33
N LEU A 472 -12.77 -32.94 18.00
CA LEU A 472 -13.74 -33.23 19.07
C LEU A 472 -14.95 -33.99 18.54
N ARG A 473 -15.53 -33.61 17.39
CA ARG A 473 -16.63 -34.36 16.77
C ARG A 473 -16.25 -35.81 16.54
N GLU A 474 -15.09 -36.04 15.98
CA GLU A 474 -14.62 -37.38 15.66
C GLU A 474 -14.26 -38.19 16.91
N ALA A 475 -13.64 -37.59 17.89
CA ALA A 475 -13.30 -38.23 19.16
C ALA A 475 -14.56 -38.68 19.91
N VAL A 476 -15.57 -37.79 20.04
CA VAL A 476 -16.85 -38.12 20.66
C VAL A 476 -17.61 -39.19 19.86
N ALA A 477 -17.64 -39.10 18.53
CA ALA A 477 -18.26 -40.11 17.69
C ALA A 477 -17.60 -41.49 17.85
N ASN A 478 -16.27 -41.52 17.96
CA ASN A 478 -15.54 -42.80 18.19
C ASN A 478 -15.79 -43.35 19.59
N ALA A 479 -15.84 -42.53 20.62
CA ALA A 479 -16.17 -42.94 21.98
C ALA A 479 -17.56 -43.60 22.05
N VAL A 480 -18.56 -43.02 21.38
CA VAL A 480 -19.92 -43.58 21.36
C VAL A 480 -20.03 -44.83 20.46
N ARG A 481 -19.52 -44.75 19.22
CA ARG A 481 -19.71 -45.84 18.23
C ARG A 481 -18.89 -47.08 18.54
N HIS A 482 -17.69 -46.91 19.03
CA HIS A 482 -16.73 -47.99 19.27
C HIS A 482 -16.60 -48.33 20.75
N GLY A 483 -16.67 -47.33 21.64
CA GLY A 483 -16.55 -47.52 23.08
C GLY A 483 -17.90 -47.75 23.78
N GLY A 484 -19.06 -47.40 23.19
CA GLY A 484 -20.33 -47.39 23.88
C GLY A 484 -20.41 -46.44 25.05
N ALA A 485 -19.64 -45.33 24.97
CA ALA A 485 -19.53 -44.37 26.06
C ALA A 485 -20.85 -43.66 26.36
N SER A 486 -21.13 -43.44 27.64
CA SER A 486 -22.26 -42.64 28.15
C SER A 486 -21.86 -41.26 28.62
N ARG A 487 -20.56 -41.07 28.94
CA ARG A 487 -19.98 -39.79 29.34
C ARG A 487 -18.64 -39.55 28.65
N VAL A 488 -18.44 -38.31 28.20
CA VAL A 488 -17.16 -37.83 27.65
C VAL A 488 -16.76 -36.55 28.39
N ALA A 489 -15.57 -36.55 28.99
CA ALA A 489 -14.99 -35.39 29.66
C ALA A 489 -13.90 -34.75 28.77
N ILE A 490 -13.96 -33.43 28.60
CA ILE A 490 -13.03 -32.65 27.82
C ILE A 490 -12.32 -31.67 28.72
N ALA A 491 -11.00 -31.78 28.82
CA ALA A 491 -10.15 -30.87 29.62
C ALA A 491 -9.18 -30.13 28.73
N LEU A 492 -9.00 -28.81 28.96
CA LEU A 492 -8.05 -27.96 28.30
C LEU A 492 -7.08 -27.33 29.27
N ALA A 493 -5.81 -27.34 28.91
CA ALA A 493 -4.74 -26.65 29.64
C ALA A 493 -3.77 -25.97 28.68
N GLU A 494 -3.26 -24.82 29.09
CA GLU A 494 -2.20 -24.14 28.39
C GLU A 494 -0.90 -24.30 29.17
N GLU A 495 0.11 -24.90 28.55
CA GLU A 495 1.43 -25.10 29.14
C GLU A 495 2.52 -24.83 28.11
N ASN A 496 3.48 -23.95 28.40
CA ASN A 496 4.64 -23.64 27.54
C ASN A 496 4.28 -23.26 26.10
N ALA A 497 3.26 -22.41 25.91
CA ALA A 497 2.72 -22.03 24.61
C ALA A 497 2.17 -23.22 23.77
N MET A 498 1.83 -24.32 24.44
CA MET A 498 1.13 -25.47 23.86
C MET A 498 -0.27 -25.57 24.47
N LEU A 499 -1.26 -25.76 23.63
CA LEU A 499 -2.61 -26.16 24.04
C LEU A 499 -2.63 -27.66 24.23
N ARG A 500 -2.92 -28.10 25.45
CA ARG A 500 -3.20 -29.51 25.76
C ARG A 500 -4.70 -29.72 25.84
N LEU A 501 -5.19 -30.64 25.04
CA LEU A 501 -6.58 -31.07 25.02
C LEU A 501 -6.63 -32.54 25.39
N THR A 502 -7.42 -32.89 26.40
CA THR A 502 -7.68 -34.27 26.79
C THR A 502 -9.15 -34.59 26.57
N VAL A 503 -9.45 -35.70 25.91
CA VAL A 503 -10.79 -36.23 25.70
C VAL A 503 -10.82 -37.63 26.34
N ALA A 504 -11.54 -37.79 27.42
CA ALA A 504 -11.67 -39.05 28.16
C ALA A 504 -13.11 -39.53 28.12
N ASP A 505 -13.32 -40.82 27.86
CA ASP A 505 -14.62 -41.48 27.86
C ASP A 505 -14.74 -42.60 28.88
N ASP A 506 -15.96 -42.97 29.22
CA ASP A 506 -16.31 -44.07 30.13
C ASP A 506 -16.65 -45.38 29.42
N GLY A 507 -16.29 -45.53 28.15
CA GLY A 507 -16.59 -46.67 27.32
C GLY A 507 -15.76 -47.93 27.61
N THR A 508 -15.76 -48.89 26.72
CA THR A 508 -15.03 -50.15 26.86
C THR A 508 -13.50 -50.00 26.65
N GLY A 509 -13.04 -48.83 26.17
CA GLY A 509 -11.65 -48.58 25.82
C GLY A 509 -11.16 -49.42 24.62
N PHE A 510 -9.83 -49.49 24.46
CA PHE A 510 -9.22 -50.31 23.42
C PHE A 510 -8.95 -51.73 23.92
N PRO A 511 -9.06 -52.78 23.04
CA PRO A 511 -8.82 -54.15 23.45
C PRO A 511 -7.42 -54.37 23.99
N ALA A 512 -7.30 -55.06 25.15
CA ALA A 512 -6.02 -55.36 25.75
C ALA A 512 -5.25 -56.38 24.91
N GLY A 513 -4.04 -56.03 24.47
CA GLY A 513 -3.12 -56.92 23.72
C GLY A 513 -3.02 -56.70 22.23
N GLU A 514 -3.83 -55.82 21.66
CA GLU A 514 -3.67 -55.43 20.23
C GLU A 514 -2.81 -54.17 20.11
N THR A 515 -2.09 -54.04 18.99
CA THR A 515 -1.37 -52.80 18.66
C THR A 515 -2.40 -51.68 18.47
N ILE A 516 -2.36 -50.65 19.32
CA ILE A 516 -3.29 -49.53 19.25
C ILE A 516 -3.21 -48.90 17.88
N THR A 517 -4.26 -49.06 17.08
CA THR A 517 -4.38 -48.40 15.78
C THR A 517 -4.93 -47.01 16.04
N TYR A 518 -4.05 -45.99 15.93
CA TYR A 518 -4.44 -44.57 16.04
C TYR A 518 -5.56 -44.26 15.03
N PRO A 519 -6.61 -43.51 15.43
CA PRO A 519 -7.59 -43.01 14.47
C PRO A 519 -6.87 -42.13 13.45
N ARG A 520 -6.75 -42.64 12.22
CA ARG A 520 -5.90 -42.09 11.18
C ARG A 520 -6.23 -40.62 10.88
N SER A 521 -7.50 -40.26 10.82
CA SER A 521 -7.97 -38.92 10.52
C SER A 521 -7.66 -37.92 11.63
N ILE A 522 -7.75 -38.32 12.93
CA ILE A 522 -7.37 -37.49 14.07
C ILE A 522 -5.85 -37.29 14.09
N SER A 523 -5.09 -38.37 13.90
CA SER A 523 -3.63 -38.34 13.91
C SER A 523 -3.07 -37.43 12.79
N GLU A 524 -3.58 -37.55 11.56
CA GLU A 524 -3.18 -36.73 10.42
C GLU A 524 -3.48 -35.23 10.64
N ARG A 525 -4.63 -34.91 11.27
CA ARG A 525 -5.00 -33.49 11.58
C ARG A 525 -4.12 -32.90 12.65
N ILE A 526 -3.88 -33.61 13.73
CA ILE A 526 -3.01 -33.12 14.82
C ILE A 526 -1.57 -32.95 14.33
N ALA A 527 -1.07 -33.85 13.48
CA ALA A 527 0.23 -33.72 12.85
C ALA A 527 0.30 -32.49 11.90
N ALA A 528 -0.78 -32.20 11.15
CA ALA A 528 -0.85 -31.01 10.29
C ALA A 528 -0.80 -29.68 11.07
N LEU A 529 -1.25 -29.69 12.34
CA LEU A 529 -1.13 -28.57 13.27
C LEU A 529 0.22 -28.51 14.01
N GLY A 530 1.18 -29.37 13.64
CA GLY A 530 2.47 -29.47 14.32
C GLY A 530 2.37 -30.06 15.75
N GLY A 531 1.29 -30.74 16.04
CA GLY A 531 1.00 -31.32 17.35
C GLY A 531 1.34 -32.80 17.47
N SER A 532 1.14 -33.34 18.68
CA SER A 532 1.28 -34.77 19.03
C SER A 532 0.00 -35.34 19.61
N LEU A 533 -0.22 -36.65 19.38
CA LEU A 533 -1.36 -37.42 19.90
C LEU A 533 -0.83 -38.58 20.73
N GLU A 534 -1.32 -38.70 21.95
CA GLU A 534 -1.09 -39.83 22.84
C GLU A 534 -2.43 -40.46 23.22
N ILE A 535 -2.47 -41.81 23.26
CA ILE A 535 -3.65 -42.57 23.66
C ILE A 535 -3.30 -43.35 24.90
N GLU A 536 -4.03 -43.11 25.98
CA GLU A 536 -3.97 -43.92 27.16
C GLU A 536 -5.23 -44.81 27.27
N THR A 537 -5.04 -46.09 27.48
CA THR A 537 -6.09 -47.05 27.70
C THR A 537 -6.04 -47.57 29.12
N GLY A 538 -7.06 -47.33 29.88
CA GLY A 538 -7.25 -47.91 31.24
C GLY A 538 -8.35 -48.95 31.21
N GLY A 539 -8.50 -49.76 32.29
CA GLY A 539 -9.49 -50.84 32.35
C GLY A 539 -10.97 -50.44 32.17
N THR A 540 -11.26 -49.14 32.20
CA THR A 540 -12.57 -48.56 31.86
C THR A 540 -12.37 -47.27 31.10
N GLY A 541 -12.76 -47.24 29.80
CA GLY A 541 -12.66 -46.05 28.94
C GLY A 541 -11.32 -45.84 28.21
N ALA A 542 -11.28 -44.86 27.35
CA ALA A 542 -10.11 -44.38 26.65
C ALA A 542 -9.84 -42.88 26.93
N SER A 543 -8.59 -42.47 26.89
CA SER A 543 -8.18 -41.07 27.00
C SER A 543 -7.26 -40.69 25.84
N LEU A 544 -7.71 -39.74 25.05
CA LEU A 544 -6.96 -39.13 23.96
C LEU A 544 -6.34 -37.82 24.42
N ARG A 545 -5.02 -37.69 24.38
CA ARG A 545 -4.29 -36.45 24.73
C ARG A 545 -3.66 -35.84 23.51
N PHE A 546 -3.96 -34.60 23.27
CA PHE A 546 -3.44 -33.81 22.15
C PHE A 546 -2.59 -32.66 22.72
N ALA A 547 -1.45 -32.39 22.09
CA ALA A 547 -0.67 -31.20 22.35
C ALA A 547 -0.41 -30.46 21.03
N VAL A 548 -0.85 -29.20 20.94
CA VAL A 548 -0.78 -28.41 19.71
C VAL A 548 -0.19 -27.03 20.06
N PRO A 549 0.76 -26.47 19.28
CA PRO A 549 1.31 -25.14 19.53
C PRO A 549 0.23 -24.05 19.40
N LEU A 550 0.23 -23.09 20.35
CA LEU A 550 -0.59 -21.87 20.32
C LEU A 550 0.14 -20.73 19.56
N GLY A 551 0.97 -21.06 18.56
CA GLY A 551 1.69 -20.08 17.79
C GLY A 551 0.79 -19.25 16.87
N ASP A 552 1.26 -18.09 16.44
CA ASP A 552 0.63 -17.25 15.41
C ASP A 552 0.51 -18.06 14.11
N HIS A 553 -0.68 -18.59 13.85
CA HIS A 553 -1.04 -19.25 12.60
C HIS A 553 -1.86 -18.33 11.72
#